data_47581e0844f4bf0dabb9780b85d38709
#
_entry.id   47581e0844f4bf0dabb9780b85d38709
#
_cell.length_a   1.000
_cell.length_b   1.000
_cell.length_c   1.000
_cell.angle_alpha   90.00
_cell.angle_beta   90.00
_cell.angle_gamma   90.00
#
_symmetry.space_group_name_H-M   'P 1'
#
loop_
_entity.id
_entity.type
_entity.pdbx_description
1 polymer ?
#
loop_
_entity_poly.entity_id
_entity_poly.type
_entity_poly.pdbx_seq_one_letter_code
_entity_poly.pdbx_strand_id
1 'polypeptide(L)' 'MIFKSFATTHELGAAVRAARKAQGLRQEELAGVAGVGTRFVIKLEAGKPTIQLGKAMAVLSALGLMLSLDGLEP' A
#
# COMPACT_ATOMS: atom_id res chain seq x y z
N MET A 1 4.97 19.79 3.73
CA MET A 1 4.48 18.40 3.69
C MET A 1 3.97 18.06 2.32
N ILE A 2 4.36 16.91 1.81
CA ILE A 2 3.96 16.49 0.49
C ILE A 2 2.88 15.41 0.61
N PHE A 3 1.74 15.66 -0.03
CA PHE A 3 0.66 14.70 -0.09
C PHE A 3 0.69 13.99 -1.44
N LYS A 4 0.52 12.68 -1.42
CA LYS A 4 0.36 11.90 -2.64
C LYS A 4 -1.10 11.51 -2.77
N SER A 5 -1.66 11.75 -3.93
CA SER A 5 -3.01 11.32 -4.27
C SER A 5 -2.92 10.11 -5.18
N PHE A 6 -3.87 9.21 -5.05
CA PHE A 6 -3.95 8.03 -5.90
C PHE A 6 -5.27 8.05 -6.65
N ALA A 7 -5.20 7.95 -7.94
CA ALA A 7 -6.38 7.81 -8.78
C ALA A 7 -6.59 6.36 -9.22
N THR A 8 -5.55 5.52 -9.09
CA THR A 8 -5.60 4.14 -9.58
C THR A 8 -4.92 3.20 -8.59
N THR A 9 -5.27 1.92 -8.68
CA THR A 9 -4.59 0.87 -7.90
C THR A 9 -3.13 0.74 -8.31
N HIS A 10 -2.81 1.08 -9.55
CA HIS A 10 -1.44 1.07 -10.03
C HIS A 10 -0.59 2.10 -9.28
N GLU A 11 -1.12 3.30 -9.11
CA GLU A 11 -0.43 4.35 -8.37
C GLU A 11 -0.27 3.98 -6.90
N LEU A 12 -1.30 3.37 -6.30
CA LEU A 12 -1.21 2.90 -4.92
C LEU A 12 -0.11 1.85 -4.78
N GLY A 13 -0.07 0.89 -5.70
CA GLY A 13 0.95 -0.16 -5.69
C GLY A 13 2.36 0.40 -5.82
N ALA A 14 2.55 1.40 -6.67
CA ALA A 14 3.84 2.06 -6.85
C ALA A 14 4.27 2.78 -5.56
N ALA A 15 3.33 3.43 -4.88
CA ALA A 15 3.63 4.11 -3.62
C ALA A 15 4.01 3.13 -2.51
N VAL A 16 3.32 1.99 -2.43
CA VAL A 16 3.66 0.93 -1.47
C VAL A 16 5.08 0.42 -1.74
N ARG A 17 5.39 0.15 -2.99
CA ARG A 17 6.71 -0.34 -3.36
C ARG A 17 7.80 0.67 -3.02
N ALA A 18 7.57 1.93 -3.32
CA ALA A 18 8.54 2.99 -3.03
C ALA A 18 8.79 3.11 -1.52
N ALA A 19 7.73 3.09 -0.72
CA ALA A 19 7.86 3.18 0.73
C ALA A 19 8.57 1.95 1.30
N ARG A 20 8.25 0.76 0.78
CA ARG A 20 8.89 -0.48 1.21
C ARG A 20 10.40 -0.43 0.94
N LYS A 21 10.77 -0.03 -0.26
CA LYS A 21 12.19 0.06 -0.64
C LYS A 21 12.92 1.12 0.17
N ALA A 22 12.27 2.25 0.43
CA ALA A 22 12.86 3.31 1.24
C ALA A 22 13.15 2.84 2.65
N GLN A 23 12.40 1.87 3.17
CA GLN A 23 12.60 1.30 4.48
C GLN A 23 13.51 0.06 4.46
N GLY A 24 14.03 -0.31 3.30
CA GLY A 24 14.94 -1.44 3.17
C GLY A 24 14.29 -2.80 3.34
N LEU A 25 12.98 -2.90 3.12
CA LEU A 25 12.25 -4.14 3.31
C LEU A 25 12.09 -4.91 2.00
N ARG A 26 12.15 -6.24 2.11
CA ARG A 26 11.75 -7.11 1.02
C ARG A 26 10.24 -7.31 1.07
N GLN A 27 9.66 -7.79 -0.03
CA GLN A 27 8.23 -8.05 -0.07
C GLN A 27 7.79 -9.03 1.01
N GLU A 28 8.56 -10.09 1.24
CA GLU A 28 8.23 -11.08 2.26
C GLU A 28 8.33 -10.51 3.68
N GLU A 29 9.27 -9.60 3.90
CA GLU A 29 9.40 -8.95 5.20
C GLU A 29 8.22 -8.04 5.48
N LEU A 30 7.82 -7.27 4.49
CA LEU A 30 6.63 -6.42 4.62
C LEU A 30 5.39 -7.26 4.87
N ALA A 31 5.24 -8.35 4.13
CA ALA A 31 4.11 -9.25 4.31
C ALA A 31 4.06 -9.79 5.74
N GLY A 32 5.19 -10.18 6.29
CA GLY A 32 5.27 -10.69 7.66
C GLY A 32 4.86 -9.64 8.68
N VAL A 33 5.34 -8.41 8.54
CA VAL A 33 4.99 -7.32 9.46
C VAL A 33 3.50 -6.98 9.36
N ALA A 34 2.97 -6.98 8.15
CA ALA A 34 1.56 -6.63 7.92
C ALA A 34 0.59 -7.76 8.25
N GLY A 35 1.10 -8.98 8.41
CA GLY A 35 0.24 -10.13 8.68
C GLY A 35 -0.53 -10.60 7.46
N VAL A 36 0.04 -10.42 6.26
CA VAL A 36 -0.57 -10.85 5.01
C VAL A 36 0.39 -11.79 4.27
N GLY A 37 -0.09 -12.43 3.22
CA GLY A 37 0.77 -13.29 2.41
C GLY A 37 1.67 -12.48 1.48
N THR A 38 2.84 -13.02 1.17
CA THR A 38 3.77 -12.37 0.24
C THR A 38 3.14 -12.16 -1.13
N ARG A 39 2.35 -13.13 -1.59
CA ARG A 39 1.64 -13.00 -2.86
C ARG A 39 0.72 -11.78 -2.89
N PHE A 40 0.08 -11.49 -1.74
CA PHE A 40 -0.77 -10.31 -1.65
C PHE A 40 0.05 -9.03 -1.87
N VAL A 41 1.22 -8.93 -1.24
CA VAL A 41 2.10 -7.77 -1.41
C VAL A 41 2.52 -7.62 -2.88
N ILE A 42 2.88 -8.74 -3.51
CA ILE A 42 3.28 -8.72 -4.92
C ILE A 42 2.15 -8.17 -5.80
N LYS A 43 0.93 -8.65 -5.59
CA LYS A 43 -0.23 -8.20 -6.36
C LYS A 43 -0.56 -6.75 -6.10
N LEU A 44 -0.47 -6.33 -4.85
CA LEU A 44 -0.72 -4.95 -4.47
C LEU A 44 0.27 -4.01 -5.17
N GLU A 45 1.55 -4.33 -5.12
CA GLU A 45 2.58 -3.51 -5.75
C GLU A 45 2.48 -3.51 -7.27
N ALA A 46 1.96 -4.58 -7.84
CA ALA A 46 1.72 -4.65 -9.27
C ALA A 46 0.50 -3.84 -9.73
N GLY A 47 -0.28 -3.33 -8.79
CA GLY A 47 -1.44 -2.51 -9.11
C GLY A 47 -2.68 -3.29 -9.51
N LYS A 48 -2.80 -4.54 -9.04
CA LYS A 48 -3.96 -5.34 -9.37
C LYS A 48 -5.23 -4.65 -8.89
N PRO A 49 -6.24 -4.47 -9.77
CA PRO A 49 -7.43 -3.69 -9.40
C PRO A 49 -8.34 -4.39 -8.39
N THR A 50 -8.28 -5.71 -8.29
CA THR A 50 -9.13 -6.45 -7.35
C THR A 50 -8.29 -6.93 -6.17
N ILE A 51 -8.24 -6.12 -5.12
CA ILE A 51 -7.51 -6.46 -3.90
C ILE A 51 -8.44 -6.32 -2.70
N GLN A 52 -8.13 -7.05 -1.64
CA GLN A 52 -8.87 -6.92 -0.40
C GLN A 52 -8.42 -5.65 0.32
N LEU A 53 -9.35 -4.72 0.49
CA LEU A 53 -9.03 -3.41 1.06
C LEU A 53 -8.47 -3.53 2.48
N GLY A 54 -9.04 -4.41 3.30
CA GLY A 54 -8.56 -4.58 4.67
C GLY A 54 -7.09 -5.00 4.73
N LYS A 55 -6.70 -5.91 3.84
CA LYS A 55 -5.30 -6.33 3.77
C LYS A 55 -4.40 -5.22 3.24
N ALA A 56 -4.90 -4.46 2.27
CA ALA A 56 -4.15 -3.32 1.74
C ALA A 56 -3.90 -2.28 2.84
N MET A 57 -4.92 -2.02 3.67
CA MET A 57 -4.78 -1.11 4.80
C MET A 57 -3.76 -1.61 5.82
N ALA A 58 -3.71 -2.92 6.06
CA ALA A 58 -2.72 -3.51 6.96
C ALA A 58 -1.29 -3.30 6.43
N VAL A 59 -1.10 -3.44 5.11
CA VAL A 59 0.20 -3.19 4.49
C VAL A 59 0.59 -1.72 4.63
N LEU A 60 -0.35 -0.80 4.38
CA LEU A 60 -0.09 0.63 4.52
C LEU A 60 0.30 0.97 5.95
N SER A 61 -0.45 0.42 6.92
CA SER A 61 -0.16 0.64 8.33
C SER A 61 1.25 0.14 8.71
N ALA A 62 1.64 -1.02 8.19
CA ALA A 62 2.97 -1.57 8.44
C ALA A 62 4.08 -0.67 7.91
N LEU A 63 3.79 0.11 6.86
CA LEU A 63 4.74 1.07 6.30
C LEU A 63 4.65 2.46 6.94
N GLY A 64 3.76 2.64 7.91
CA GLY A 64 3.54 3.95 8.52
C GLY A 64 2.72 4.89 7.65
N LEU A 65 2.00 4.34 6.68
CA LEU A 65 1.15 5.12 5.78
C LEU A 65 -0.31 5.02 6.20
N MET A 66 -1.09 6.01 5.82
CA MET A 66 -2.52 6.03 6.09
C MET A 66 -3.28 6.35 4.81
N LEU A 67 -4.45 5.73 4.68
CA LEU A 67 -5.41 6.17 3.69
C LEU A 67 -6.23 7.29 4.29
N SER A 68 -6.34 8.39 3.59
CA SER A 68 -7.26 9.45 3.99
C SER A 68 -8.19 9.75 2.83
N LEU A 69 -9.41 10.10 3.19
CA LEU A 69 -10.42 10.45 2.22
C LEU A 69 -10.63 11.96 2.26
N ASP A 70 -10.29 12.61 1.15
CA ASP A 70 -10.57 14.03 0.97
C ASP A 70 -11.76 14.12 0.06
N GLY A 71 -12.91 14.39 0.65
CA GLY A 71 -14.12 14.56 -0.11
C GLY A 71 -14.40 16.02 -0.36
N LEU A 72 -15.23 16.26 -1.35
CA LEU A 72 -15.76 17.60 -1.54
C LEU A 72 -16.78 17.86 -0.45
N GLU A 73 -16.72 19.05 0.10
CA GLU A 73 -17.72 19.46 1.09
C GLU A 73 -19.08 19.53 0.43
N PRO A 74 -20.12 19.03 1.08
CA PRO A 74 -21.46 19.14 0.54
C PRO A 74 -21.93 20.58 0.45
#